data_7ef1f601dcb1e752aad5554de844fd02
#
_entry.id   7ef1f601dcb1e752aad5554de844fd02
#
_cell.length_a   1.000
_cell.length_b   1.000
_cell.length_c   1.000
_cell.angle_alpha   90.00
_cell.angle_beta   90.00
_cell.angle_gamma   90.00
#
_symmetry.space_group_name_H-M   'P 1'
#
loop_
_entity.id
_entity.type
_entity.pdbx_description
1 polymer ?
#
loop_
_entity_poly.entity_id
_entity_poly.type
_entity_poly.pdbx_seq_one_letter_code
_entity_poly.pdbx_strand_id
1 'polypeptide(L)'
;MKVIDQTGREIKLNFEVKKIICLVPSITEYLFDLGLENNIIGITKFCIKPKNKVKNITKIGGTKQLKLQLIDELKPDLIIANKEENIKSDIEYLCKNHRIYISDVNTINEAYTMMLDIGVLTKKENESKKIVKEIKLVFDDLKNMFKNINVVYFIWKNPYMLCGNNTYINSMLVHLGFKNLINHLDRYPQIDLTKLKELNPNVCLLSTEPYPFNEKDCNELNSELDFDKSIIVDGEMFSWYGSRMLQWESYIMELKKTLTNLKHLNNIN
;
A
#
# COMPACT_ATOMS: atom_id res chain seq x y z
N MET A 1 -1.80 -19.32 19.45
CA MET A 1 -1.78 -18.85 18.05
C MET A 1 -0.35 -18.95 17.53
N LYS A 2 -0.17 -19.34 16.29
CA LYS A 2 1.15 -19.49 15.66
C LYS A 2 1.03 -19.09 14.21
N VAL A 3 1.88 -18.17 13.74
CA VAL A 3 2.05 -17.81 12.33
C VAL A 3 3.53 -17.71 11.99
N ILE A 4 3.87 -17.82 10.70
CA ILE A 4 5.17 -17.45 10.16
C ILE A 4 4.97 -16.13 9.43
N ASP A 5 5.68 -15.07 9.84
CA ASP A 5 5.54 -13.78 9.18
C ASP A 5 6.16 -13.79 7.76
N GLN A 6 5.92 -12.73 7.01
CA GLN A 6 6.38 -12.66 5.61
C GLN A 6 7.90 -12.48 5.45
N THR A 7 8.64 -12.42 6.55
CA THR A 7 10.11 -12.47 6.58
C THR A 7 10.66 -13.84 7.04
N GLY A 8 9.76 -14.84 7.24
CA GLY A 8 10.11 -16.20 7.61
C GLY A 8 10.27 -16.44 9.10
N ARG A 9 9.88 -15.49 9.97
CA ARG A 9 10.03 -15.63 11.42
C ARG A 9 8.76 -16.22 12.03
N GLU A 10 8.94 -17.15 12.95
CA GLU A 10 7.85 -17.74 13.72
C GLU A 10 7.41 -16.82 14.86
N ILE A 11 6.12 -16.53 14.94
CA ILE A 11 5.48 -15.79 16.03
C ILE A 11 4.53 -16.72 16.76
N LYS A 12 4.80 -16.93 18.06
CA LYS A 12 3.95 -17.71 18.96
C LYS A 12 3.34 -16.83 20.03
N LEU A 13 2.02 -16.88 20.18
CA LEU A 13 1.27 -16.20 21.23
C LEU A 13 0.42 -17.22 22.00
N ASN A 14 0.66 -17.33 23.32
CA ASN A 14 -0.08 -18.23 24.22
C ASN A 14 -1.18 -17.50 24.98
N PHE A 15 -1.42 -16.23 24.65
CA PHE A 15 -2.38 -15.35 25.31
C PHE A 15 -3.13 -14.53 24.26
N GLU A 16 -4.19 -13.87 24.70
CA GLU A 16 -4.96 -12.94 23.88
C GLU A 16 -4.23 -11.59 23.77
N VAL A 17 -4.11 -11.06 22.56
CA VAL A 17 -3.49 -9.76 22.29
C VAL A 17 -4.44 -8.65 22.71
N LYS A 18 -4.04 -7.86 23.70
CA LYS A 18 -4.81 -6.70 24.22
C LYS A 18 -4.17 -5.38 23.91
N LYS A 19 -2.85 -5.37 23.64
CA LYS A 19 -2.06 -4.16 23.39
C LYS A 19 -1.31 -4.27 22.08
N ILE A 20 -1.78 -3.56 21.06
CA ILE A 20 -1.19 -3.55 19.72
C ILE A 20 -0.54 -2.21 19.46
N ILE A 21 0.70 -2.23 18.96
CA ILE A 21 1.31 -1.08 18.30
C ILE A 21 1.39 -1.39 16.81
N CYS A 22 0.84 -0.49 15.97
CA CYS A 22 0.91 -0.62 14.53
C CYS A 22 1.78 0.47 13.91
N LEU A 23 2.82 0.06 13.18
CA LEU A 23 3.79 0.95 12.55
C LEU A 23 3.42 1.29 11.09
N VAL A 24 2.31 0.74 10.58
CA VAL A 24 1.91 0.76 9.16
C VAL A 24 0.54 1.41 9.02
N PRO A 25 0.40 2.51 8.23
CA PRO A 25 -0.87 3.22 8.08
C PRO A 25 -2.01 2.35 7.55
N SER A 26 -1.79 1.63 6.46
CA SER A 26 -2.80 0.77 5.83
C SER A 26 -3.27 -0.37 6.74
N ILE A 27 -2.33 -0.98 7.48
CA ILE A 27 -2.66 -2.04 8.44
C ILE A 27 -3.38 -1.46 9.67
N THR A 28 -3.07 -0.23 10.07
CA THR A 28 -3.82 0.46 11.14
C THR A 28 -5.31 0.56 10.78
N GLU A 29 -5.64 1.01 9.58
CA GLU A 29 -7.02 1.07 9.09
C GLU A 29 -7.68 -0.32 9.15
N TYR A 30 -6.99 -1.36 8.66
CA TYR A 30 -7.47 -2.73 8.70
C TYR A 30 -7.75 -3.25 10.13
N LEU A 31 -6.93 -2.90 11.12
CA LEU A 31 -7.16 -3.27 12.52
C LEU A 31 -8.46 -2.68 13.07
N PHE A 32 -8.81 -1.45 12.66
CA PHE A 32 -10.11 -0.85 13.02
C PHE A 32 -11.28 -1.64 12.41
N ASP A 33 -11.15 -2.08 11.18
CA ASP A 33 -12.20 -2.85 10.49
C ASP A 33 -12.33 -4.29 11.02
N LEU A 34 -11.29 -4.80 11.68
CA LEU A 34 -11.36 -6.02 12.48
C LEU A 34 -12.03 -5.82 13.87
N GLY A 35 -12.42 -4.58 14.24
CA GLY A 35 -13.00 -4.26 15.54
C GLY A 35 -11.98 -4.29 16.68
N LEU A 36 -10.74 -3.92 16.41
CA LEU A 36 -9.62 -3.93 17.39
C LEU A 36 -9.28 -2.53 17.91
N GLU A 37 -10.15 -1.55 17.75
CA GLU A 37 -9.89 -0.17 18.17
C GLU A 37 -9.45 -0.01 19.63
N ASN A 38 -10.02 -0.81 20.54
CA ASN A 38 -9.69 -0.79 21.97
C ASN A 38 -8.35 -1.48 22.28
N ASN A 39 -7.80 -2.23 21.34
CA ASN A 39 -6.52 -2.92 21.48
C ASN A 39 -5.35 -2.08 20.95
N ILE A 40 -5.60 -1.05 20.12
CA ILE A 40 -4.55 -0.24 19.52
C ILE A 40 -4.08 0.83 20.51
N ILE A 41 -2.89 0.67 21.07
CA ILE A 41 -2.32 1.56 22.08
C ILE A 41 -1.27 2.54 21.52
N GLY A 42 -0.74 2.29 20.33
CA GLY A 42 0.26 3.13 19.69
C GLY A 42 0.27 2.99 18.17
N ILE A 43 0.45 4.11 17.49
CA ILE A 43 0.50 4.20 16.02
C ILE A 43 1.49 5.26 15.58
N THR A 44 1.96 5.20 14.31
CA THR A 44 2.80 6.27 13.76
C THR A 44 1.99 7.55 13.50
N LYS A 45 2.68 8.68 13.34
CA LYS A 45 2.04 9.96 12.97
C LYS A 45 1.37 9.91 11.59
N PHE A 46 1.76 8.95 10.74
CA PHE A 46 1.21 8.75 9.40
C PHE A 46 -0.05 7.87 9.40
N CYS A 47 -0.37 7.22 10.51
CA CYS A 47 -1.65 6.51 10.67
C CYS A 47 -2.76 7.54 10.92
N ILE A 48 -3.33 8.06 9.84
CA ILE A 48 -4.31 9.16 9.84
C ILE A 48 -5.76 8.69 9.65
N LYS A 49 -5.96 7.42 9.39
CA LYS A 49 -7.29 6.82 9.16
C LYS A 49 -7.58 5.69 10.15
N PRO A 50 -8.86 5.54 10.55
CA PRO A 50 -9.99 6.44 10.34
C PRO A 50 -9.84 7.77 11.11
N LYS A 51 -10.03 8.91 10.44
CA LYS A 51 -9.69 10.27 10.97
C LYS A 51 -10.15 10.56 12.40
N ASN A 52 -11.35 10.13 12.76
CA ASN A 52 -11.92 10.44 14.08
C ASN A 52 -11.44 9.48 15.17
N LYS A 53 -11.04 8.25 14.83
CA LYS A 53 -10.65 7.21 15.79
C LYS A 53 -9.17 7.26 16.16
N VAL A 54 -8.30 7.67 15.24
CA VAL A 54 -6.83 7.69 15.47
C VAL A 54 -6.31 8.88 16.29
N LYS A 55 -7.15 9.91 16.54
CA LYS A 55 -6.72 11.18 17.17
C LYS A 55 -6.14 10.98 18.57
N ASN A 56 -6.76 10.15 19.39
CA ASN A 56 -6.43 9.97 20.80
C ASN A 56 -5.43 8.82 21.04
N ILE A 57 -4.99 8.12 19.99
CA ILE A 57 -4.02 7.03 20.11
C ILE A 57 -2.61 7.61 20.20
N THR A 58 -1.80 7.08 21.10
CA THR A 58 -0.42 7.53 21.32
C THR A 58 0.39 7.48 20.03
N LYS A 59 1.06 8.60 19.69
CA LYS A 59 1.93 8.69 18.50
C LYS A 59 3.36 8.30 18.86
N ILE A 60 3.79 7.14 18.32
CA ILE A 60 5.09 6.53 18.62
C ILE A 60 6.19 6.95 17.61
N GLY A 61 6.02 8.07 16.96
CA GLY A 61 6.97 8.62 15.97
C GLY A 61 6.50 8.49 14.53
N GLY A 62 7.42 8.60 13.59
CA GLY A 62 7.18 8.33 12.16
C GLY A 62 7.63 6.92 11.77
N THR A 63 7.29 6.44 10.57
CA THR A 63 7.68 5.11 10.08
C THR A 63 9.21 4.93 9.99
N LYS A 64 9.95 6.02 9.75
CA LYS A 64 11.43 6.07 9.68
C LYS A 64 12.09 6.73 10.91
N GLN A 65 11.34 7.06 11.95
CA GLN A 65 11.83 7.70 13.17
C GLN A 65 10.95 7.28 14.35
N LEU A 66 11.13 6.06 14.83
CA LEU A 66 10.36 5.50 15.93
C LEU A 66 10.88 6.02 17.29
N LYS A 67 9.97 6.24 18.23
CA LYS A 67 10.27 6.53 19.63
C LYS A 67 10.42 5.22 20.40
N LEU A 68 11.56 4.53 20.24
CA LEU A 68 11.78 3.18 20.74
C LEU A 68 11.52 3.05 22.24
N GLN A 69 12.02 3.99 23.05
CA GLN A 69 11.79 3.99 24.51
C GLN A 69 10.30 4.06 24.87
N LEU A 70 9.52 4.89 24.17
CA LEU A 70 8.08 4.97 24.38
C LEU A 70 7.37 3.65 24.01
N ILE A 71 7.82 2.98 22.96
CA ILE A 71 7.30 1.65 22.59
C ILE A 71 7.59 0.64 23.71
N ASP A 72 8.79 0.64 24.28
CA ASP A 72 9.16 -0.24 25.40
C ASP A 72 8.33 0.06 26.67
N GLU A 73 8.07 1.33 26.98
CA GLU A 73 7.24 1.76 28.12
C GLU A 73 5.76 1.34 27.96
N LEU A 74 5.23 1.35 26.74
CA LEU A 74 3.86 0.93 26.45
C LEU A 74 3.65 -0.58 26.62
N LYS A 75 4.71 -1.38 26.59
CA LYS A 75 4.71 -2.83 26.76
C LYS A 75 3.67 -3.52 25.87
N PRO A 76 3.77 -3.43 24.55
CA PRO A 76 2.82 -4.05 23.62
C PRO A 76 2.90 -5.57 23.70
N ASP A 77 1.75 -6.22 23.51
CA ASP A 77 1.64 -7.68 23.34
C ASP A 77 2.08 -8.09 21.92
N LEU A 78 1.80 -7.22 20.93
CA LEU A 78 2.13 -7.40 19.53
C LEU A 78 2.47 -6.05 18.89
N ILE A 79 3.56 -6.02 18.12
CA ILE A 79 3.90 -4.93 17.22
C ILE A 79 3.67 -5.42 15.78
N ILE A 80 3.06 -4.59 14.93
CA ILE A 80 2.89 -4.88 13.52
C ILE A 80 3.73 -3.87 12.73
N ALA A 81 4.64 -4.39 11.92
CA ALA A 81 5.63 -3.64 11.15
C ALA A 81 5.62 -4.05 9.67
N ASN A 82 6.30 -3.28 8.83
CA ASN A 82 6.52 -3.59 7.43
C ASN A 82 7.99 -3.42 7.05
N LYS A 83 8.50 -4.34 6.24
CA LYS A 83 9.89 -4.39 5.83
C LYS A 83 10.34 -3.17 5.02
N GLU A 84 9.45 -2.62 4.19
CA GLU A 84 9.74 -1.48 3.32
C GLU A 84 9.59 -0.13 4.05
N GLU A 85 8.55 0.00 4.88
CA GLU A 85 8.23 1.25 5.54
C GLU A 85 9.07 1.54 6.78
N ASN A 86 9.53 0.52 7.50
CA ASN A 86 10.24 0.70 8.75
C ASN A 86 11.76 0.55 8.59
N ILE A 87 12.52 1.20 9.46
CA ILE A 87 13.99 1.08 9.47
C ILE A 87 14.38 -0.27 10.08
N LYS A 88 15.23 -1.03 9.37
CA LYS A 88 15.66 -2.36 9.78
C LYS A 88 16.27 -2.38 11.17
N SER A 89 17.16 -1.44 11.51
CA SER A 89 17.80 -1.37 12.83
C SER A 89 16.81 -1.15 13.98
N ASP A 90 15.76 -0.35 13.76
CA ASP A 90 14.71 -0.12 14.75
C ASP A 90 13.91 -1.40 15.01
N ILE A 91 13.56 -2.10 13.93
CA ILE A 91 12.85 -3.38 14.02
C ILE A 91 13.71 -4.46 14.69
N GLU A 92 14.99 -4.55 14.35
CA GLU A 92 15.93 -5.48 15.01
C GLU A 92 16.09 -5.18 16.51
N TYR A 93 16.10 -3.90 16.89
CA TYR A 93 16.09 -3.51 18.31
C TYR A 93 14.81 -4.01 19.02
N LEU A 94 13.64 -3.70 18.45
CA LEU A 94 12.36 -4.10 19.04
C LEU A 94 12.16 -5.61 19.09
N CYS A 95 12.69 -6.37 18.13
CA CYS A 95 12.63 -7.83 18.10
C CYS A 95 13.32 -8.52 19.30
N LYS A 96 14.23 -7.84 20.00
CA LYS A 96 14.90 -8.40 21.18
C LYS A 96 13.96 -8.60 22.35
N ASN A 97 12.97 -7.72 22.51
CA ASN A 97 12.11 -7.66 23.68
C ASN A 97 10.62 -7.81 23.38
N HIS A 98 10.21 -7.68 22.10
CA HIS A 98 8.81 -7.67 21.71
C HIS A 98 8.48 -8.71 20.66
N ARG A 99 7.22 -9.12 20.60
CA ARG A 99 6.68 -9.95 19.52
C ARG A 99 6.27 -9.05 18.37
N ILE A 100 6.87 -9.26 17.22
CA ILE A 100 6.67 -8.41 16.05
C ILE A 100 6.27 -9.28 14.86
N TYR A 101 5.16 -8.92 14.22
CA TYR A 101 4.79 -9.40 12.90
C TYR A 101 5.34 -8.42 11.85
N ILE A 102 6.17 -8.88 10.93
CA ILE A 102 6.70 -8.07 9.84
C ILE A 102 6.04 -8.50 8.54
N SER A 103 5.31 -7.58 7.93
CA SER A 103 4.78 -7.76 6.57
C SER A 103 5.83 -7.41 5.50
N ASP A 104 5.78 -8.13 4.38
CA ASP A 104 6.54 -7.89 3.14
C ASP A 104 5.60 -8.14 1.97
N VAL A 105 4.85 -7.12 1.57
CA VAL A 105 3.73 -7.25 0.64
C VAL A 105 4.09 -6.64 -0.70
N ASN A 106 4.35 -7.49 -1.68
CA ASN A 106 4.67 -7.12 -3.06
C ASN A 106 3.58 -7.55 -4.05
N THR A 107 2.65 -8.38 -3.60
CA THR A 107 1.55 -8.91 -4.43
C THR A 107 0.21 -8.85 -3.69
N ILE A 108 -0.88 -8.90 -4.46
CA ILE A 108 -2.26 -8.99 -3.93
C ILE A 108 -2.42 -10.24 -3.03
N ASN A 109 -1.82 -11.38 -3.42
CA ASN A 109 -1.90 -12.61 -2.63
C ASN A 109 -1.16 -12.50 -1.30
N GLU A 110 -0.01 -11.83 -1.28
CA GLU A 110 0.72 -11.54 -0.04
C GLU A 110 -0.07 -10.60 0.87
N ALA A 111 -0.83 -9.64 0.32
CA ALA A 111 -1.76 -8.82 1.09
C ALA A 111 -2.85 -9.69 1.77
N TYR A 112 -3.43 -10.64 1.06
CA TYR A 112 -4.40 -11.59 1.64
C TYR A 112 -3.78 -12.44 2.75
N THR A 113 -2.56 -12.95 2.54
CA THR A 113 -1.84 -13.73 3.56
C THR A 113 -1.61 -12.90 4.82
N MET A 114 -1.08 -11.68 4.69
CA MET A 114 -0.87 -10.75 5.79
C MET A 114 -2.18 -10.50 6.58
N MET A 115 -3.29 -10.26 5.88
CA MET A 115 -4.59 -10.02 6.51
C MET A 115 -5.05 -11.23 7.33
N LEU A 116 -4.94 -12.45 6.78
CA LEU A 116 -5.30 -13.69 7.47
C LEU A 116 -4.41 -13.97 8.68
N ASP A 117 -3.10 -13.74 8.56
CA ASP A 117 -2.14 -13.90 9.65
C ASP A 117 -2.46 -12.96 10.83
N ILE A 118 -2.75 -11.69 10.55
CA ILE A 118 -3.20 -10.72 11.56
C ILE A 118 -4.50 -11.19 12.20
N GLY A 119 -5.45 -11.72 11.41
CA GLY A 119 -6.67 -12.32 11.93
C GLY A 119 -6.38 -13.44 12.95
N VAL A 120 -5.46 -14.35 12.63
CA VAL A 120 -5.03 -15.43 13.53
C VAL A 120 -4.40 -14.87 14.80
N LEU A 121 -3.43 -13.94 14.67
CA LEU A 121 -2.71 -13.37 15.82
C LEU A 121 -3.62 -12.58 16.76
N THR A 122 -4.72 -12.04 16.27
CA THR A 122 -5.64 -11.19 17.05
C THR A 122 -6.96 -11.88 17.41
N LYS A 123 -7.10 -13.19 17.12
CA LYS A 123 -8.35 -13.95 17.28
C LYS A 123 -9.54 -13.35 16.50
N LYS A 124 -9.26 -12.83 15.31
CA LYS A 124 -10.21 -12.23 14.38
C LYS A 124 -10.25 -12.98 13.04
N GLU A 125 -10.09 -14.32 13.08
CA GLU A 125 -9.99 -15.14 11.86
C GLU A 125 -11.27 -15.06 11.02
N ASN A 126 -12.44 -15.03 11.65
CA ASN A 126 -13.72 -15.00 10.93
C ASN A 126 -13.93 -13.66 10.23
N GLU A 127 -13.66 -12.55 10.94
CA GLU A 127 -13.74 -11.21 10.40
C GLU A 127 -12.73 -11.01 9.26
N SER A 128 -11.49 -11.45 9.46
CA SER A 128 -10.44 -11.40 8.44
C SER A 128 -10.82 -12.21 7.20
N LYS A 129 -11.27 -13.46 7.34
CA LYS A 129 -11.73 -14.31 6.23
C LYS A 129 -12.89 -13.68 5.46
N LYS A 130 -13.83 -13.04 6.17
CA LYS A 130 -14.95 -12.34 5.56
C LYS A 130 -14.46 -11.18 4.69
N ILE A 131 -13.63 -10.30 5.24
CA ILE A 131 -13.07 -9.14 4.52
C ILE A 131 -12.26 -9.61 3.29
N VAL A 132 -11.38 -10.60 3.44
CA VAL A 132 -10.58 -11.13 2.33
C VAL A 132 -11.47 -11.74 1.24
N LYS A 133 -12.56 -12.44 1.61
CA LYS A 133 -13.51 -12.99 0.64
C LYS A 133 -14.20 -11.87 -0.15
N GLU A 134 -14.66 -10.82 0.52
CA GLU A 134 -15.30 -9.67 -0.14
C GLU A 134 -14.33 -8.96 -1.09
N ILE A 135 -13.07 -8.72 -0.67
CA ILE A 135 -12.04 -8.14 -1.53
C ILE A 135 -11.80 -9.00 -2.76
N LYS A 136 -11.72 -10.32 -2.62
CA LYS A 136 -11.53 -11.22 -3.77
C LYS A 136 -12.64 -11.09 -4.81
N LEU A 137 -13.89 -10.96 -4.39
CA LEU A 137 -15.01 -10.74 -5.30
C LEU A 137 -14.87 -9.42 -6.07
N VAL A 138 -14.57 -8.32 -5.36
CA VAL A 138 -14.29 -7.03 -6.00
C VAL A 138 -13.15 -7.13 -7.02
N PHE A 139 -12.08 -7.82 -6.66
CA PHE A 139 -10.91 -7.95 -7.54
C PHE A 139 -11.17 -8.84 -8.75
N ASP A 140 -11.93 -9.91 -8.60
CA ASP A 140 -12.31 -10.79 -9.72
C ASP A 140 -13.11 -10.00 -10.78
N ASP A 141 -14.03 -9.11 -10.35
CA ASP A 141 -14.83 -8.26 -11.24
C ASP A 141 -13.98 -7.19 -11.96
N LEU A 142 -12.92 -6.71 -11.33
CA LEU A 142 -12.03 -5.68 -11.89
C LEU A 142 -10.91 -6.23 -12.77
N LYS A 143 -10.73 -7.54 -12.78
CA LYS A 143 -9.62 -8.18 -13.48
C LYS A 143 -9.60 -7.87 -14.98
N ASN A 144 -8.45 -7.41 -15.46
CA ASN A 144 -8.23 -7.09 -16.87
C ASN A 144 -9.12 -5.96 -17.44
N MET A 145 -9.62 -5.07 -16.60
CA MET A 145 -10.49 -3.96 -17.03
C MET A 145 -9.79 -2.99 -18.01
N PHE A 146 -8.48 -2.84 -17.93
CA PHE A 146 -7.68 -1.90 -18.73
C PHE A 146 -6.69 -2.61 -19.65
N LYS A 147 -7.12 -3.69 -20.32
CA LYS A 147 -6.28 -4.41 -21.27
C LYS A 147 -5.75 -3.49 -22.37
N ASN A 148 -4.50 -3.73 -22.77
CA ASN A 148 -3.82 -3.02 -23.86
C ASN A 148 -3.48 -1.55 -23.61
N ILE A 149 -3.62 -1.06 -22.39
CA ILE A 149 -3.16 0.29 -22.03
C ILE A 149 -1.73 0.20 -21.47
N ASN A 150 -0.80 0.82 -22.20
CA ASN A 150 0.60 0.97 -21.77
C ASN A 150 0.70 2.10 -20.75
N VAL A 151 1.21 1.81 -19.55
CA VAL A 151 1.34 2.80 -18.48
C VAL A 151 2.75 2.87 -17.92
N VAL A 152 3.05 4.00 -17.30
CA VAL A 152 4.11 4.19 -16.33
C VAL A 152 3.51 4.82 -15.07
N TYR A 153 3.94 4.41 -13.90
CA TYR A 153 3.42 4.88 -12.62
C TYR A 153 4.50 5.61 -11.84
N PHE A 154 4.28 6.91 -11.59
CA PHE A 154 5.23 7.79 -10.91
C PHE A 154 4.98 7.79 -9.40
N ILE A 155 6.06 7.66 -8.62
CA ILE A 155 6.03 7.73 -7.15
C ILE A 155 6.84 8.90 -6.61
N TRP A 156 7.77 9.47 -7.38
CA TRP A 156 8.65 10.54 -6.93
C TRP A 156 9.08 11.45 -8.08
N LYS A 157 9.39 12.72 -7.72
CA LYS A 157 9.90 13.74 -8.63
C LYS A 157 11.25 14.23 -8.11
N ASN A 158 12.18 14.52 -9.02
CA ASN A 158 13.52 15.02 -8.76
C ASN A 158 14.39 14.08 -7.89
N PRO A 159 14.89 12.97 -8.47
CA PRO A 159 14.67 12.50 -9.84
C PRO A 159 13.31 11.81 -10.02
N TYR A 160 12.83 11.66 -11.25
CA TYR A 160 11.64 10.84 -11.49
C TYR A 160 11.93 9.38 -11.14
N MET A 161 11.11 8.82 -10.26
CA MET A 161 11.13 7.40 -9.90
C MET A 161 9.80 6.78 -10.27
N LEU A 162 9.89 5.64 -10.94
CA LEU A 162 8.72 4.89 -11.41
C LEU A 162 8.54 3.61 -10.61
N CYS A 163 7.35 3.04 -10.69
CA CYS A 163 7.03 1.77 -10.07
C CYS A 163 7.27 0.62 -11.07
N GLY A 164 8.31 -0.18 -10.83
CA GLY A 164 8.67 -1.39 -11.61
C GLY A 164 8.16 -2.68 -10.96
N ASN A 165 8.81 -3.79 -11.33
CA ASN A 165 8.49 -5.11 -10.82
C ASN A 165 8.74 -5.24 -9.30
N ASN A 166 8.28 -6.36 -8.72
CA ASN A 166 8.42 -6.68 -7.29
C ASN A 166 7.91 -5.56 -6.36
N THR A 167 6.79 -4.92 -6.75
CA THR A 167 6.06 -3.94 -5.94
C THR A 167 4.57 -4.26 -5.91
N TYR A 168 3.93 -3.95 -4.79
CA TYR A 168 2.48 -4.12 -4.65
C TYR A 168 1.72 -3.31 -5.72
N ILE A 169 2.16 -2.07 -5.99
CA ILE A 169 1.58 -1.20 -7.03
C ILE A 169 1.61 -1.90 -8.39
N ASN A 170 2.74 -2.51 -8.77
CA ASN A 170 2.82 -3.25 -10.04
C ASN A 170 1.86 -4.44 -10.07
N SER A 171 1.72 -5.18 -8.96
CA SER A 171 0.74 -6.26 -8.85
C SER A 171 -0.69 -5.78 -9.10
N MET A 172 -1.03 -4.58 -8.62
CA MET A 172 -2.32 -3.92 -8.83
C MET A 172 -2.52 -3.52 -10.30
N LEU A 173 -1.51 -2.88 -10.92
CA LEU A 173 -1.55 -2.51 -12.34
C LEU A 173 -1.74 -3.74 -13.24
N VAL A 174 -0.98 -4.80 -12.99
CA VAL A 174 -1.08 -6.05 -13.77
C VAL A 174 -2.43 -6.71 -13.58
N HIS A 175 -2.96 -6.74 -12.36
CA HIS A 175 -4.30 -7.30 -12.09
C HIS A 175 -5.40 -6.58 -12.89
N LEU A 176 -5.33 -5.27 -12.96
CA LEU A 176 -6.24 -4.45 -13.76
C LEU A 176 -6.05 -4.61 -15.28
N GLY A 177 -4.98 -5.28 -15.71
CA GLY A 177 -4.68 -5.51 -17.13
C GLY A 177 -3.86 -4.40 -17.79
N PHE A 178 -3.36 -3.43 -17.04
CA PHE A 178 -2.40 -2.46 -17.56
C PHE A 178 -1.09 -3.15 -17.94
N LYS A 179 -0.47 -2.67 -19.01
CA LYS A 179 0.89 -3.04 -19.37
C LYS A 179 1.86 -2.00 -18.79
N ASN A 180 2.47 -2.31 -17.66
CA ASN A 180 3.52 -1.47 -17.10
C ASN A 180 4.77 -1.57 -17.95
N LEU A 181 5.16 -0.48 -18.61
CA LEU A 181 6.27 -0.46 -19.58
C LEU A 181 7.64 -0.67 -18.93
N ILE A 182 7.74 -0.45 -17.62
CA ILE A 182 8.99 -0.67 -16.87
C ILE A 182 8.95 -1.91 -15.97
N ASN A 183 8.03 -2.83 -16.22
CA ASN A 183 7.93 -4.09 -15.46
C ASN A 183 9.18 -5.01 -15.56
N HIS A 184 10.11 -4.72 -16.47
CA HIS A 184 11.41 -5.39 -16.59
C HIS A 184 12.46 -4.85 -15.60
N LEU A 185 12.21 -3.71 -14.94
CA LEU A 185 13.06 -3.11 -13.93
C LEU A 185 12.50 -3.38 -12.53
N ASP A 186 13.39 -3.61 -11.57
CA ASP A 186 13.02 -3.99 -10.22
C ASP A 186 12.74 -2.78 -9.32
N ARG A 187 11.77 -2.90 -8.45
CA ARG A 187 11.43 -1.94 -7.39
C ARG A 187 11.07 -0.54 -7.95
N TYR A 188 11.82 0.48 -7.60
CA TYR A 188 11.55 1.89 -7.90
C TYR A 188 12.70 2.52 -8.67
N PRO A 189 12.89 2.17 -9.96
CA PRO A 189 13.96 2.70 -10.77
C PRO A 189 13.81 4.20 -11.01
N GLN A 190 14.95 4.89 -11.09
CA GLN A 190 15.03 6.24 -11.63
C GLN A 190 15.02 6.18 -13.16
N ILE A 191 14.33 7.11 -13.78
CA ILE A 191 14.26 7.22 -15.23
C ILE A 191 14.43 8.67 -15.67
N ASP A 192 15.16 8.89 -16.75
CA ASP A 192 15.25 10.20 -17.40
C ASP A 192 14.12 10.41 -18.42
N LEU A 193 13.89 11.67 -18.76
CA LEU A 193 12.83 12.07 -19.69
C LEU A 193 13.04 11.52 -21.11
N THR A 194 14.29 11.37 -21.56
CA THR A 194 14.60 10.84 -22.90
C THR A 194 14.09 9.41 -23.01
N LYS A 195 14.45 8.57 -22.03
CA LYS A 195 14.00 7.19 -21.99
C LYS A 195 12.48 7.07 -21.80
N LEU A 196 11.88 8.00 -21.05
CA LEU A 196 10.42 8.04 -20.89
C LEU A 196 9.71 8.35 -22.21
N LYS A 197 10.26 9.27 -23.03
CA LYS A 197 9.75 9.55 -24.38
C LYS A 197 9.83 8.31 -25.28
N GLU A 198 10.96 7.60 -25.25
CA GLU A 198 11.16 6.37 -26.04
C GLU A 198 10.14 5.27 -25.68
N LEU A 199 9.79 5.16 -24.39
CA LEU A 199 8.78 4.21 -23.91
C LEU A 199 7.39 4.49 -24.47
N ASN A 200 7.09 5.75 -24.82
CA ASN A 200 5.82 6.21 -25.38
C ASN A 200 4.57 5.61 -24.70
N PRO A 201 4.35 5.85 -23.41
CA PRO A 201 3.20 5.33 -22.69
C PRO A 201 1.89 5.87 -23.25
N ASN A 202 0.82 5.10 -23.11
CA ASN A 202 -0.54 5.63 -23.35
C ASN A 202 -0.97 6.59 -22.25
N VAL A 203 -0.56 6.31 -20.99
CA VAL A 203 -0.89 7.13 -19.83
C VAL A 203 0.28 7.15 -18.84
N CYS A 204 0.56 8.33 -18.30
CA CYS A 204 1.41 8.53 -17.13
C CYS A 204 0.51 8.68 -15.89
N LEU A 205 0.60 7.74 -14.95
CA LEU A 205 -0.13 7.76 -13.68
C LEU A 205 0.75 8.43 -12.63
N LEU A 206 0.39 9.63 -12.18
CA LEU A 206 1.13 10.40 -11.18
C LEU A 206 0.48 10.22 -9.81
N SER A 207 1.15 9.57 -8.89
CA SER A 207 0.63 9.23 -7.56
C SER A 207 0.57 10.43 -6.61
N THR A 208 -0.48 10.52 -5.81
CA THR A 208 -0.56 11.54 -4.75
C THR A 208 0.34 11.25 -3.55
N GLU A 209 0.98 10.07 -3.49
CA GLU A 209 1.95 9.69 -2.48
C GLU A 209 2.99 8.67 -2.98
N PRO A 210 4.18 8.57 -2.41
CA PRO A 210 4.71 9.41 -1.32
C PRO A 210 5.04 10.84 -1.72
N TYR A 211 5.31 11.11 -3.02
CA TYR A 211 5.40 12.46 -3.54
C TYR A 211 3.99 12.96 -3.90
N PRO A 212 3.55 14.13 -3.41
CA PRO A 212 2.20 14.63 -3.63
C PRO A 212 2.06 15.30 -5.01
N PHE A 213 2.10 14.49 -6.07
CA PHE A 213 1.88 15.00 -7.41
C PHE A 213 0.53 15.72 -7.53
N ASN A 214 0.50 16.77 -8.34
CA ASN A 214 -0.65 17.62 -8.58
C ASN A 214 -0.74 18.03 -10.07
N GLU A 215 -1.79 18.76 -10.43
CA GLU A 215 -2.04 19.17 -11.83
C GLU A 215 -0.90 19.98 -12.45
N LYS A 216 -0.17 20.79 -11.65
CA LYS A 216 1.01 21.51 -12.14
C LYS A 216 2.11 20.53 -12.59
N ASP A 217 2.31 19.46 -11.83
CA ASP A 217 3.29 18.42 -12.19
C ASP A 217 2.87 17.67 -13.47
N CYS A 218 1.56 17.40 -13.65
CA CYS A 218 1.03 16.84 -14.91
C CYS A 218 1.32 17.75 -16.10
N ASN A 219 1.02 19.03 -15.97
CA ASN A 219 1.23 20.01 -17.06
C ASN A 219 2.73 20.17 -17.40
N GLU A 220 3.58 20.18 -16.40
CA GLU A 220 5.05 20.23 -16.57
C GLU A 220 5.53 18.97 -17.32
N LEU A 221 5.16 17.79 -16.86
CA LEU A 221 5.54 16.52 -17.50
C LEU A 221 5.00 16.42 -18.93
N ASN A 222 3.75 16.82 -19.16
CA ASN A 222 3.14 16.84 -20.49
C ASN A 222 3.89 17.77 -21.44
N SER A 223 4.29 18.97 -20.98
CA SER A 223 5.11 19.89 -21.74
C SER A 223 6.48 19.35 -22.08
N GLU A 224 7.16 18.72 -21.10
CA GLU A 224 8.48 18.13 -21.28
C GLU A 224 8.47 16.93 -22.24
N LEU A 225 7.40 16.15 -22.25
CA LEU A 225 7.25 14.97 -23.09
C LEU A 225 6.56 15.24 -24.44
N ASP A 226 6.06 16.48 -24.63
CA ASP A 226 5.30 16.88 -25.83
C ASP A 226 4.05 15.98 -26.07
N PHE A 227 3.33 15.67 -24.97
CA PHE A 227 2.08 14.93 -25.04
C PHE A 227 1.14 15.27 -23.86
N ASP A 228 -0.17 15.05 -24.02
CA ASP A 228 -1.21 15.27 -22.98
C ASP A 228 -1.76 13.92 -22.51
N LYS A 229 -0.97 13.20 -21.69
CA LYS A 229 -1.27 11.83 -21.24
C LYS A 229 -1.09 11.61 -19.74
N SER A 230 -0.84 12.67 -18.96
CA SER A 230 -0.61 12.55 -17.53
C SER A 230 -1.89 12.75 -16.74
N ILE A 231 -2.17 11.88 -15.78
CA ILE A 231 -3.29 12.01 -14.85
C ILE A 231 -2.83 11.77 -13.42
N ILE A 232 -3.51 12.44 -12.48
CA ILE A 232 -3.32 12.19 -11.05
C ILE A 232 -4.12 10.95 -10.64
N VAL A 233 -3.48 10.08 -9.86
CA VAL A 233 -4.12 8.91 -9.23
C VAL A 233 -3.94 8.96 -7.73
N ASP A 234 -4.95 8.48 -6.99
CA ASP A 234 -4.86 8.36 -5.53
C ASP A 234 -3.84 7.29 -5.16
N GLY A 235 -2.71 7.72 -4.59
CA GLY A 235 -1.62 6.84 -4.20
C GLY A 235 -2.00 5.84 -3.12
N GLU A 236 -2.86 6.24 -2.16
CA GLU A 236 -3.34 5.31 -1.13
C GLU A 236 -4.12 4.15 -1.74
N MET A 237 -4.88 4.39 -2.81
CA MET A 237 -5.63 3.33 -3.48
C MET A 237 -4.71 2.29 -4.13
N PHE A 238 -3.56 2.66 -4.64
CA PHE A 238 -2.61 1.74 -5.26
C PHE A 238 -1.58 1.15 -4.30
N SER A 239 -1.28 1.79 -3.17
CA SER A 239 -0.22 1.38 -2.24
C SER A 239 -0.72 0.80 -0.91
N TRP A 240 -1.97 1.11 -0.51
CA TRP A 240 -2.53 0.63 0.76
C TRP A 240 -3.27 -0.69 0.58
N TYR A 241 -2.71 -1.74 1.13
CA TYR A 241 -3.36 -3.04 1.27
C TYR A 241 -4.12 -3.14 2.60
N GLY A 242 -5.00 -4.14 2.72
CA GLY A 242 -5.92 -4.30 3.84
C GLY A 242 -7.37 -4.01 3.43
N SER A 243 -8.20 -3.59 4.36
CA SER A 243 -9.63 -3.33 4.11
C SER A 243 -9.91 -2.21 3.11
N ARG A 244 -8.96 -1.28 2.89
CA ARG A 244 -9.07 -0.27 1.83
C ARG A 244 -9.29 -0.87 0.45
N MET A 245 -8.81 -2.08 0.21
CA MET A 245 -9.02 -2.80 -1.04
C MET A 245 -10.52 -3.00 -1.37
N LEU A 246 -11.43 -2.93 -0.39
CA LEU A 246 -12.87 -2.95 -0.63
C LEU A 246 -13.38 -1.71 -1.38
N GLN A 247 -12.67 -0.59 -1.32
CA GLN A 247 -13.06 0.65 -1.99
C GLN A 247 -12.65 0.68 -3.46
N TRP A 248 -11.97 -0.36 -3.94
CA TRP A 248 -11.39 -0.41 -5.28
C TRP A 248 -12.44 -0.38 -6.39
N GLU A 249 -13.59 -1.02 -6.21
CA GLU A 249 -14.65 -1.02 -7.22
C GLU A 249 -15.06 0.40 -7.59
N SER A 250 -15.45 1.21 -6.62
CA SER A 250 -15.87 2.58 -6.84
C SER A 250 -14.76 3.45 -7.45
N TYR A 251 -13.54 3.32 -6.91
CA TYR A 251 -12.39 4.09 -7.39
C TYR A 251 -12.00 3.73 -8.83
N ILE A 252 -11.95 2.46 -9.18
CA ILE A 252 -11.57 2.00 -10.52
C ILE A 252 -12.63 2.36 -11.56
N MET A 253 -13.92 2.36 -11.19
CA MET A 253 -14.98 2.83 -12.09
C MET A 253 -14.85 4.34 -12.38
N GLU A 254 -14.39 5.13 -11.41
CA GLU A 254 -14.08 6.55 -11.60
C GLU A 254 -12.83 6.75 -12.49
N LEU A 255 -11.77 6.00 -12.22
CA LEU A 255 -10.56 5.99 -13.05
C LEU A 255 -10.87 5.59 -14.50
N LYS A 256 -11.74 4.60 -14.72
CA LYS A 256 -12.20 4.21 -16.06
C LYS A 256 -12.84 5.37 -16.80
N LYS A 257 -13.74 6.13 -16.15
CA LYS A 257 -14.35 7.34 -16.76
C LYS A 257 -13.29 8.37 -17.14
N THR A 258 -12.33 8.62 -16.25
CA THR A 258 -11.22 9.55 -16.51
C THR A 258 -10.40 9.12 -17.71
N LEU A 259 -10.02 7.85 -17.80
CA LEU A 259 -9.24 7.30 -18.92
C LEU A 259 -10.04 7.34 -20.24
N THR A 260 -11.33 7.04 -20.21
CA THR A 260 -12.18 7.08 -21.41
C THR A 260 -12.29 8.51 -22.00
N ASN A 261 -12.18 9.54 -21.16
CA ASN A 261 -12.20 10.93 -21.59
C ASN A 261 -10.90 11.40 -22.26
N LEU A 262 -9.81 10.62 -22.14
CA LEU A 262 -8.56 10.91 -22.84
C LEU A 262 -8.74 10.58 -24.34
N LYS A 263 -8.71 11.63 -25.20
CA LYS A 263 -9.03 11.56 -26.64
C LYS A 263 -8.29 10.45 -27.42
N HIS A 264 -7.10 10.08 -26.98
CA HIS A 264 -6.27 9.06 -27.62
C HIS A 264 -6.53 7.62 -27.12
N LEU A 265 -7.42 7.45 -26.13
CA LEU A 265 -7.80 6.15 -25.54
C LEU A 265 -9.23 5.72 -25.90
N ASN A 266 -9.85 6.34 -26.94
CA ASN A 266 -11.25 6.16 -27.29
C ASN A 266 -11.68 4.71 -27.66
N ASN A 267 -10.79 3.71 -27.57
CA ASN A 267 -11.06 2.31 -27.88
C ASN A 267 -10.94 1.39 -26.64
N ILE A 268 -11.15 1.91 -25.44
CA ILE A 268 -11.22 1.09 -24.23
C ILE A 268 -12.65 0.55 -24.10
N ASN A 269 -12.90 -0.59 -24.73
CA ASN A 269 -14.12 -1.39 -24.56
C ASN A 269 -13.91 -2.51 -23.55
#